data_d4350fda74aa33580c8cb71d23f07063
#
_entry.id   d4350fda74aa33580c8cb71d23f07063
#
_cell.length_a   1.000
_cell.length_b   1.000
_cell.length_c   1.000
_cell.angle_alpha   90.00
_cell.angle_beta   90.00
_cell.angle_gamma   90.00
#
_symmetry.space_group_name_H-M   'P 1'
#
loop_
_entity.id
_entity.type
_entity.pdbx_description
1 polymer ?
#
loop_
_entity_poly.entity_id
_entity_poly.type
_entity_poly.pdbx_seq_one_letter_code
_entity_poly.pdbx_strand_id
1 'polypeptide(L)'
;MIMRSMTPVINSELQRLLMDSAEFKLEVRISEKDEVEFWMVDNNTQIEKLMSSGSGYERTIASLALRAVLSKVCSLPKPNVVVFDEVFGKISNDNLEMVSEFFHKIKSYFEKIFVITHNPMVSQWSDSIVKIEKNNNVSKVLQ
;
A
#
# COMPACT_ATOMS: atom_id res chain seq x y z
N MET A 1 -21.45 0.46 -12.95
CA MET A 1 -21.20 -0.29 -14.20
C MET A 1 -19.71 -0.37 -14.60
N ILE A 2 -18.97 0.72 -14.58
CA ILE A 2 -17.51 0.71 -14.90
C ILE A 2 -16.70 -0.16 -13.93
N MET A 3 -16.98 -0.10 -12.64
CA MET A 3 -16.26 -0.90 -11.65
C MET A 3 -16.40 -2.42 -11.87
N ARG A 4 -17.58 -2.91 -12.23
CA ARG A 4 -17.78 -4.35 -12.52
C ARG A 4 -16.93 -4.84 -13.69
N SER A 5 -16.74 -4.03 -14.72
CA SER A 5 -15.90 -4.41 -15.87
C SER A 5 -14.41 -4.35 -15.56
N MET A 6 -13.99 -3.51 -14.61
CA MET A 6 -12.58 -3.36 -14.22
C MET A 6 -12.16 -4.34 -13.12
N THR A 7 -13.10 -4.87 -12.33
CA THR A 7 -12.81 -5.77 -11.21
C THR A 7 -11.93 -6.96 -11.60
N PRO A 8 -12.16 -7.68 -12.71
CA PRO A 8 -11.29 -8.79 -13.10
C PRO A 8 -9.84 -8.36 -13.40
N VAL A 9 -9.67 -7.21 -14.03
CA VAL A 9 -8.34 -6.66 -14.36
C VAL A 9 -7.62 -6.25 -13.07
N ILE A 10 -8.32 -5.57 -12.16
CA ILE A 10 -7.78 -5.17 -10.85
C ILE A 10 -7.35 -6.41 -10.07
N ASN A 11 -8.21 -7.43 -9.97
CA ASN A 11 -7.92 -8.64 -9.22
C ASN A 11 -6.75 -9.43 -9.82
N SER A 12 -6.65 -9.51 -11.14
CA SER A 12 -5.50 -10.14 -11.83
C SER A 12 -4.18 -9.42 -11.50
N GLU A 13 -4.17 -8.09 -11.53
CA GLU A 13 -2.98 -7.30 -11.19
C GLU A 13 -2.64 -7.38 -9.69
N LEU A 14 -3.65 -7.39 -8.80
CA LEU A 14 -3.44 -7.59 -7.37
C LEU A 14 -2.82 -8.96 -7.08
N GLN A 15 -3.36 -10.01 -7.69
CA GLN A 15 -2.82 -11.36 -7.54
C GLN A 15 -1.36 -11.43 -8.00
N ARG A 16 -1.04 -10.84 -9.15
CA ARG A 16 0.33 -10.80 -9.67
C ARG A 16 1.29 -10.01 -8.76
N LEU A 17 0.83 -8.91 -8.20
CA LEU A 17 1.66 -8.06 -7.33
C LEU A 17 1.92 -8.71 -5.97
N LEU A 18 0.90 -9.37 -5.39
CA LEU A 18 0.97 -9.99 -4.07
C LEU A 18 1.55 -11.41 -4.10
N MET A 19 1.62 -12.05 -5.26
CA MET A 19 2.26 -13.34 -5.41
C MET A 19 3.71 -13.24 -4.92
N ASP A 20 4.13 -14.18 -4.09
CA ASP A 20 5.46 -14.25 -3.47
C ASP A 20 5.80 -13.09 -2.50
N SER A 21 4.81 -12.24 -2.16
CA SER A 21 5.03 -11.09 -1.28
C SER A 21 4.07 -11.02 -0.11
N ALA A 22 3.01 -11.82 -0.11
CA ALA A 22 2.03 -11.87 0.98
C ALA A 22 1.45 -13.27 1.14
N GLU A 23 1.09 -13.62 2.37
CA GLU A 23 0.43 -14.90 2.70
C GLU A 23 -1.08 -14.88 2.42
N PHE A 24 -1.57 -13.86 1.76
CA PHE A 24 -2.98 -13.69 1.40
C PHE A 24 -3.14 -13.14 -0.02
N LYS A 25 -4.28 -13.41 -0.61
CA LYS A 25 -4.78 -12.73 -1.81
C LYS A 25 -5.67 -11.57 -1.39
N LEU A 26 -5.64 -10.51 -2.17
CA LEU A 26 -6.56 -9.39 -2.03
C LEU A 26 -7.51 -9.38 -3.23
N GLU A 27 -8.79 -9.35 -2.97
CA GLU A 27 -9.84 -9.34 -3.99
C GLU A 27 -10.76 -8.14 -3.81
N VAL A 28 -11.04 -7.47 -4.90
CA VAL A 28 -12.10 -6.49 -5.01
C VAL A 28 -13.37 -7.22 -5.43
N ARG A 29 -14.43 -7.12 -4.67
CA ARG A 29 -15.73 -7.72 -4.96
C ARG A 29 -16.80 -6.62 -5.01
N ILE A 30 -17.80 -6.84 -5.84
CA ILE A 30 -18.97 -5.95 -5.91
C ILE A 30 -20.15 -6.69 -5.30
N SER A 31 -20.69 -6.14 -4.23
CA SER A 31 -21.85 -6.70 -3.54
C SER A 31 -23.13 -6.61 -4.40
N GLU A 32 -24.19 -7.28 -3.96
CA GLU A 32 -25.51 -7.19 -4.61
C GLU A 32 -26.08 -5.76 -4.60
N LYS A 33 -25.64 -4.93 -3.67
CA LYS A 33 -26.01 -3.51 -3.54
C LYS A 33 -25.12 -2.56 -4.34
N ASP A 34 -24.27 -3.08 -5.24
CA ASP A 34 -23.29 -2.31 -6.01
C ASP A 34 -22.22 -1.61 -5.15
N GLU A 35 -21.98 -2.09 -3.93
CA GLU A 35 -20.91 -1.59 -3.06
C GLU A 35 -19.60 -2.32 -3.36
N VAL A 36 -18.49 -1.58 -3.30
CA VAL A 36 -17.15 -2.13 -3.47
C VAL A 36 -16.65 -2.66 -2.14
N GLU A 37 -16.33 -3.93 -2.10
CA GLU A 37 -15.78 -4.60 -0.92
C GLU A 37 -14.37 -5.10 -1.22
N PHE A 38 -13.49 -5.03 -0.19
CA PHE A 38 -12.14 -5.55 -0.24
C PHE A 38 -12.02 -6.76 0.67
N TRP A 39 -11.74 -7.91 0.06
CA TRP A 39 -11.65 -9.19 0.75
C TRP A 39 -10.22 -9.70 0.74
N MET A 40 -9.80 -10.26 1.85
CA MET A 40 -8.52 -10.96 1.99
C MET A 40 -8.81 -12.45 2.13
N VAL A 41 -8.08 -13.25 1.35
CA VAL A 41 -8.18 -14.71 1.37
C VAL A 41 -6.81 -15.25 1.75
N ASP A 42 -6.73 -15.93 2.88
CA ASP A 42 -5.49 -16.56 3.33
C ASP A 42 -5.08 -17.67 2.36
N ASN A 43 -3.81 -17.68 1.94
CA ASN A 43 -3.32 -18.62 0.93
C ASN A 43 -3.31 -20.08 1.41
N ASN A 44 -3.12 -20.30 2.71
CA ASN A 44 -2.98 -21.64 3.29
C ASN A 44 -4.34 -22.20 3.73
N THR A 45 -5.10 -21.41 4.47
CA THR A 45 -6.36 -21.86 5.09
C THR A 45 -7.59 -21.60 4.24
N GLN A 46 -7.46 -20.74 3.22
CA GLN A 46 -8.57 -20.26 2.38
C GLN A 46 -9.68 -19.52 3.16
N ILE A 47 -9.36 -19.10 4.39
CA ILE A 47 -10.30 -18.30 5.20
C ILE A 47 -10.39 -16.90 4.61
N GLU A 48 -11.63 -16.44 4.43
CA GLU A 48 -11.93 -15.12 3.91
C GLU A 48 -12.27 -14.15 5.04
N LYS A 49 -11.79 -12.92 4.92
CA LYS A 49 -12.15 -11.82 5.82
C LYS A 49 -12.16 -10.49 5.08
N LEU A 50 -12.94 -9.52 5.58
CA LEU A 50 -12.86 -8.16 5.08
C LEU A 50 -11.47 -7.56 5.39
N MET A 51 -10.94 -6.75 4.48
CA MET A 51 -9.65 -6.06 4.65
C MET A 51 -9.62 -5.23 5.94
N SER A 52 -10.75 -4.67 6.36
CA SER A 52 -10.89 -3.91 7.62
C SER A 52 -10.58 -4.73 8.87
N SER A 53 -10.77 -6.06 8.80
CA SER A 53 -10.50 -7.00 9.89
C SER A 53 -9.08 -7.55 9.88
N GLY A 54 -8.24 -7.13 8.94
CA GLY A 54 -6.85 -7.52 8.85
C GLY A 54 -5.98 -6.93 9.97
N SER A 55 -4.83 -7.55 10.23
CA SER A 55 -3.78 -7.00 11.08
C SER A 55 -3.22 -5.68 10.52
N GLY A 56 -2.45 -4.96 11.32
CA GLY A 56 -1.77 -3.73 10.86
C GLY A 56 -0.89 -3.97 9.64
N TYR A 57 -0.11 -5.06 9.66
CA TYR A 57 0.71 -5.50 8.54
C TYR A 57 -0.14 -5.79 7.29
N GLU A 58 -1.12 -6.68 7.40
CA GLU A 58 -1.98 -7.07 6.27
C GLU A 58 -2.68 -5.87 5.63
N ARG A 59 -3.26 -4.98 6.45
CA ARG A 59 -3.92 -3.77 5.95
C ARG A 59 -2.95 -2.83 5.23
N THR A 60 -1.72 -2.71 5.71
CA THR A 60 -0.71 -1.87 5.06
C THR A 60 -0.33 -2.44 3.70
N ILE A 61 0.03 -3.72 3.61
CA ILE A 61 0.36 -4.38 2.34
C ILE A 61 -0.81 -4.27 1.36
N ALA A 62 -2.04 -4.58 1.80
CA ALA A 62 -3.23 -4.48 0.96
C ALA A 62 -3.47 -3.05 0.44
N SER A 63 -3.31 -2.04 1.31
CA SER A 63 -3.47 -0.63 0.94
C SER A 63 -2.41 -0.17 -0.08
N LEU A 64 -1.15 -0.57 0.10
CA LEU A 64 -0.08 -0.28 -0.84
C LEU A 64 -0.32 -0.95 -2.19
N ALA A 65 -0.72 -2.24 -2.18
CA ALA A 65 -1.04 -2.99 -3.38
C ALA A 65 -2.18 -2.36 -4.17
N LEU A 66 -3.28 -1.99 -3.49
CA LEU A 66 -4.40 -1.30 -4.12
C LEU A 66 -3.98 0.01 -4.79
N ARG A 67 -3.21 0.84 -4.10
CA ARG A 67 -2.72 2.12 -4.67
C ARG A 67 -1.86 1.90 -5.89
N ALA A 68 -0.93 0.94 -5.86
CA ALA A 68 -0.07 0.61 -6.99
C ALA A 68 -0.89 0.10 -8.19
N VAL A 69 -1.79 -0.86 -7.96
CA VAL A 69 -2.63 -1.43 -9.03
C VAL A 69 -3.60 -0.41 -9.60
N LEU A 70 -4.30 0.35 -8.76
CA LEU A 70 -5.23 1.39 -9.23
C LEU A 70 -4.50 2.48 -10.03
N SER A 71 -3.30 2.87 -9.59
CA SER A 71 -2.45 3.79 -10.36
C SER A 71 -2.11 3.23 -11.74
N LYS A 72 -1.88 1.93 -11.86
CA LYS A 72 -1.57 1.27 -13.14
C LYS A 72 -2.78 1.14 -14.05
N VAL A 73 -3.92 0.73 -13.50
CA VAL A 73 -5.13 0.38 -14.26
C VAL A 73 -5.95 1.61 -14.64
N CYS A 74 -5.86 2.70 -13.89
CA CYS A 74 -6.60 3.93 -14.16
C CYS A 74 -6.22 4.54 -15.51
N SER A 75 -7.21 4.88 -16.32
CA SER A 75 -7.05 5.53 -17.64
C SER A 75 -6.89 7.05 -17.56
N LEU A 76 -7.09 7.64 -16.39
CA LEU A 76 -6.93 9.09 -16.19
C LEU A 76 -5.45 9.49 -16.20
N PRO A 77 -5.13 10.77 -16.51
CA PRO A 77 -3.77 11.29 -16.36
C PRO A 77 -3.24 10.98 -14.95
N LYS A 78 -2.10 10.29 -14.87
CA LYS A 78 -1.55 9.82 -13.61
C LYS A 78 -0.52 10.81 -13.10
N PRO A 79 -0.66 11.30 -11.85
CA PRO A 79 0.51 11.85 -11.19
C PRO A 79 1.48 10.68 -10.94
N ASN A 80 2.67 10.75 -11.51
CA ASN A 80 3.72 9.75 -11.27
C ASN A 80 4.33 9.87 -9.88
N VAL A 81 3.61 10.53 -8.96
CA VAL A 81 4.02 10.86 -7.59
C VAL A 81 3.00 10.32 -6.62
N VAL A 82 3.48 9.67 -5.56
CA VAL A 82 2.64 9.24 -4.43
C VAL A 82 3.23 9.71 -3.12
N VAL A 83 2.37 10.06 -2.17
CA VAL A 83 2.75 10.44 -0.81
C VAL A 83 2.17 9.42 0.18
N PHE A 84 3.03 8.87 1.02
CA PHE A 84 2.66 8.01 2.14
C PHE A 84 2.90 8.76 3.44
N ASP A 85 1.83 9.16 4.10
CA ASP A 85 1.88 9.91 5.35
C ASP A 85 1.57 8.98 6.52
N GLU A 86 2.58 8.70 7.35
CA GLU A 86 2.56 7.84 8.55
C GLU A 86 1.92 6.44 8.32
N VAL A 87 1.94 5.93 7.08
CA VAL A 87 1.30 4.66 6.70
C VAL A 87 1.92 3.47 7.43
N PHE A 88 3.19 3.57 7.79
CA PHE A 88 3.98 2.49 8.40
C PHE A 88 4.00 2.51 9.93
N GLY A 89 3.39 3.51 10.55
CA GLY A 89 3.45 3.72 12.01
C GLY A 89 2.74 2.64 12.86
N LYS A 90 1.90 1.80 12.24
CA LYS A 90 1.15 0.72 12.93
C LYS A 90 1.74 -0.67 12.72
N ILE A 91 2.94 -0.75 12.14
CA ILE A 91 3.60 -2.02 11.85
C ILE A 91 4.61 -2.30 12.95
N SER A 92 4.59 -3.54 13.46
CA SER A 92 5.63 -3.99 14.40
C SER A 92 6.98 -4.06 13.70
N ASN A 93 8.05 -3.87 14.46
CA ASN A 93 9.42 -3.91 13.91
C ASN A 93 9.73 -5.23 13.21
N ASP A 94 9.20 -6.35 13.70
CA ASP A 94 9.40 -7.67 13.12
C ASP A 94 8.81 -7.80 11.69
N ASN A 95 7.76 -7.04 11.41
CA ASN A 95 7.11 -7.04 10.09
C ASN A 95 7.63 -5.94 9.14
N LEU A 96 8.46 -5.01 9.64
CA LEU A 96 8.97 -3.90 8.83
C LEU A 96 9.86 -4.38 7.69
N GLU A 97 10.62 -5.47 7.88
CA GLU A 97 11.47 -6.03 6.84
C GLU A 97 10.65 -6.53 5.64
N MET A 98 9.60 -7.31 5.89
CA MET A 98 8.69 -7.79 4.84
C MET A 98 7.96 -6.63 4.13
N VAL A 99 7.58 -5.59 4.89
CA VAL A 99 6.98 -4.39 4.31
C VAL A 99 8.00 -3.62 3.46
N SER A 100 9.26 -3.56 3.88
CA SER A 100 10.35 -2.95 3.11
C SER A 100 10.53 -3.63 1.75
N GLU A 101 10.59 -4.97 1.73
CA GLU A 101 10.70 -5.73 0.49
C GLU A 101 9.53 -5.44 -0.45
N PHE A 102 8.30 -5.46 0.09
CA PHE A 102 7.13 -5.12 -0.70
C PHE A 102 7.13 -3.65 -1.17
N PHE A 103 7.56 -2.71 -0.31
CA PHE A 103 7.71 -1.31 -0.67
C PHE A 103 8.68 -1.12 -1.84
N HIS A 104 9.83 -1.79 -1.83
CA HIS A 104 10.77 -1.77 -2.94
C HIS A 104 10.17 -2.33 -4.24
N LYS A 105 9.33 -3.35 -4.15
CA LYS A 105 8.61 -3.91 -5.31
C LYS A 105 7.65 -2.89 -5.93
N ILE A 106 6.94 -2.11 -5.13
CA ILE A 106 6.01 -1.10 -5.64
C ILE A 106 6.69 0.20 -6.11
N LYS A 107 7.96 0.43 -5.80
CA LYS A 107 8.70 1.61 -6.31
C LYS A 107 8.62 1.75 -7.83
N SER A 108 8.60 0.64 -8.56
CA SER A 108 8.50 0.64 -10.02
C SER A 108 7.17 1.15 -10.59
N TYR A 109 6.15 1.30 -9.75
CA TYR A 109 4.84 1.82 -10.16
C TYR A 109 4.76 3.34 -10.16
N PHE A 110 5.74 4.03 -9.57
CA PHE A 110 5.75 5.48 -9.40
C PHE A 110 7.13 6.04 -9.75
N GLU A 111 7.17 7.23 -10.35
CA GLU A 111 8.45 7.93 -10.60
C GLU A 111 9.03 8.52 -9.32
N LYS A 112 8.16 8.99 -8.44
CA LYS A 112 8.55 9.57 -7.16
C LYS A 112 7.63 9.17 -6.03
N ILE A 113 8.22 8.72 -4.92
CA ILE A 113 7.51 8.38 -3.69
C ILE A 113 8.03 9.30 -2.57
N PHE A 114 7.11 9.99 -1.92
CA PHE A 114 7.39 10.70 -0.67
C PHE A 114 6.86 9.89 0.49
N VAL A 115 7.69 9.67 1.49
CA VAL A 115 7.31 9.01 2.74
C VAL A 115 7.49 10.00 3.88
N ILE A 116 6.41 10.32 4.55
CA ILE A 116 6.43 11.12 5.78
C ILE A 116 6.39 10.13 6.94
N THR A 117 7.41 10.15 7.77
CA THR A 117 7.51 9.21 8.89
C THR A 117 8.43 9.75 9.99
N HIS A 118 8.15 9.36 11.22
CA HIS A 118 9.06 9.55 12.36
C HIS A 118 9.83 8.27 12.72
N ASN A 119 9.58 7.16 11.99
CA ASN A 119 10.26 5.89 12.24
C ASN A 119 11.62 5.85 11.52
N PRO A 120 12.75 5.75 12.25
CA PRO A 120 14.09 5.74 11.65
C PRO A 120 14.35 4.52 10.76
N MET A 121 13.69 3.38 11.00
CA MET A 121 13.85 2.19 10.16
C MET A 121 13.22 2.42 8.78
N VAL A 122 12.06 3.06 8.73
CA VAL A 122 11.39 3.41 7.46
C VAL A 122 12.20 4.43 6.68
N SER A 123 12.86 5.36 7.36
CA SER A 123 13.72 6.36 6.70
C SER A 123 14.87 5.73 5.90
N GLN A 124 15.33 4.54 6.29
CA GLN A 124 16.40 3.82 5.58
C GLN A 124 15.98 3.27 4.21
N TRP A 125 14.67 3.22 3.91
CA TRP A 125 14.18 2.75 2.60
C TRP A 125 14.26 3.82 1.50
N SER A 126 14.58 5.05 1.87
CA SER A 126 14.61 6.20 0.97
C SER A 126 16.00 6.43 0.36
N ASP A 127 16.01 6.94 -0.85
CA ASP A 127 17.23 7.32 -1.56
C ASP A 127 17.78 8.68 -1.06
N SER A 128 16.91 9.50 -0.46
CA SER A 128 17.26 10.78 0.17
C SER A 128 16.32 11.11 1.32
N ILE A 129 16.85 11.79 2.32
CA ILE A 129 16.12 12.17 3.53
C ILE A 129 16.10 13.68 3.67
N VAL A 130 14.89 14.23 3.87
CA VAL A 130 14.70 15.63 4.27
C VAL A 130 14.28 15.66 5.73
N LYS A 131 15.15 16.16 6.60
CA LYS A 131 14.88 16.25 8.03
C LYS A 131 14.24 17.59 8.37
N ILE A 132 13.10 17.55 9.08
CA ILE A 132 12.37 18.73 9.51
C ILE A 132 12.35 18.77 11.03
N GLU A 133 12.78 19.87 11.61
CA GLU A 133 12.67 20.12 13.06
C GLU A 133 11.75 21.30 13.33
N LYS A 134 10.98 21.17 14.42
CA LYS A 134 10.11 22.25 14.91
C LYS A 134 10.66 22.80 16.23
N ASN A 135 11.12 24.04 16.20
CA ASN A 135 11.58 24.79 17.38
C ASN A 135 10.75 26.06 17.55
N ASN A 136 10.20 26.29 18.76
CA ASN A 136 9.41 27.48 19.08
C ASN A 136 8.32 27.81 18.06
N ASN A 137 7.51 26.78 17.67
CA ASN A 137 6.46 26.86 16.66
C ASN A 137 6.91 27.23 15.23
N VAL A 138 8.20 27.22 14.96
CA VAL A 138 8.76 27.40 13.61
C VAL A 138 9.38 26.09 13.14
N SER A 139 8.96 25.62 11.97
CA SER A 139 9.55 24.44 11.33
C SER A 139 10.71 24.84 10.43
N LYS A 140 11.82 24.12 10.52
CA LYS A 140 13.01 24.33 9.69
C LYS A 140 13.43 23.02 9.04
N VAL A 141 13.84 23.10 7.78
CA VAL A 141 14.53 22.01 7.10
C VAL A 141 15.99 22.03 7.53
N LEU A 142 16.47 20.89 7.99
CA LEU A 142 17.89 20.70 8.31
C LEU A 142 18.61 20.27 7.02
N GLN A 143 19.67 20.97 6.71
CA GLN A 143 20.58 20.63 5.60
C GLN A 143 21.59 19.59 6.04
#